data_657f14bdda2969903eed215c7e06f9f6
#
_entry.id   657f14bdda2969903eed215c7e06f9f6
#
_cell.length_a   1.000
_cell.length_b   1.000
_cell.length_c   1.000
_cell.angle_alpha   90.00
_cell.angle_beta   90.00
_cell.angle_gamma   90.00
#
_symmetry.space_group_name_H-M   'P 1'
#
loop_
_entity.id
_entity.type
_entity.pdbx_description
1 polymer ?
#
loop_
_entity_poly.entity_id
_entity_poly.type
_entity_poly.pdbx_seq_one_letter_code
_entity_poly.pdbx_strand_id
1 'polypeptide(L)'
;LIQKLSIPNVMNGDKALLREMYDYCLQDVVTERAIAKKLYKLNATERKVWVLDQKINIRGIKVDRPKIKDAIYVYEKVQDKLKVELIKITKLDNPNSQKQFLGWLLDKGLLIDNVQKATLKSVLESPDKFGTHDAIKLKMSLAKTAPKKYLSIREKIGSGTRLHGNIMYHGATTGRWASTGVNLQNIARPTLDAEKCIDLISKRDLSCFGKEGMDPMEALSSGIRGMLIPTKGKKFIVGDYASIEARALAWLAGQEDKLEIFRGDGKIYERTASKIFGKFVWQVTKEERLLGKIAELACGYGGGAGAFSLMANTYKVDIDKKKAEYIKKQWRRANSAIVRYWKMVEEGAKNAIADLDRMPVIVGGIKFRMVNNFLWCLLPSGRRLAYYRPFLEYKQIIGYKLPDSDQSIIYNPRDYETGKKWSYQAGIKKFREEGERLGGEPFFFTGSSINFFGNDSKTRKWCQQETYGGKLVENITQAVARDIMAESMLLLEEEGYEIVLTVHDEIISEVENGTVEKFKEIMERPPTWGQDIPIQVEAYEATRYRK
;
A
#
# COMPACT_ATOMS: atom_id res chain seq x y z
N LEU A 1 15.75 29.37 -14.15
CA LEU A 1 15.35 30.77 -14.05
C LEU A 1 15.04 31.15 -12.60
N ILE A 2 14.09 30.46 -11.95
CA ILE A 2 13.73 30.69 -10.52
C ILE A 2 14.96 30.60 -9.60
N GLN A 3 15.84 29.62 -9.79
CA GLN A 3 17.08 29.49 -9.00
C GLN A 3 18.05 30.67 -9.21
N LYS A 4 18.13 31.25 -10.41
CA LYS A 4 18.95 32.43 -10.69
C LYS A 4 18.36 33.70 -10.07
N LEU A 5 17.04 33.79 -9.98
CA LEU A 5 16.30 34.91 -9.40
C LEU A 5 16.19 34.87 -7.87
N SER A 6 16.39 33.70 -7.25
CA SER A 6 16.38 33.59 -5.78
C SER A 6 17.66 34.10 -5.09
N ILE A 7 18.63 34.62 -5.84
CA ILE A 7 19.81 35.28 -5.30
C ILE A 7 19.44 36.74 -4.99
N PRO A 8 19.47 37.21 -3.73
CA PRO A 8 18.92 38.50 -3.31
C PRO A 8 19.43 39.72 -4.11
N ASN A 9 20.64 39.64 -4.64
CA ASN A 9 21.25 40.76 -5.39
C ASN A 9 20.89 40.78 -6.89
N VAL A 10 20.27 39.75 -7.43
CA VAL A 10 19.88 39.67 -8.84
C VAL A 10 18.48 40.23 -9.08
N MET A 11 17.59 40.13 -8.08
CA MET A 11 16.20 40.63 -8.22
C MET A 11 16.09 42.14 -8.47
N ASN A 12 17.04 42.93 -8.02
CA ASN A 12 16.94 44.40 -8.07
C ASN A 12 17.69 45.07 -9.22
N GLY A 13 18.43 44.34 -10.07
CA GLY A 13 19.30 44.93 -11.08
C GLY A 13 19.09 44.47 -12.53
N ASP A 14 18.62 43.25 -12.77
CA ASP A 14 18.51 42.70 -14.12
C ASP A 14 17.06 42.72 -14.64
N LYS A 15 16.73 43.85 -15.31
CA LYS A 15 15.40 44.05 -15.91
C LYS A 15 15.06 43.02 -17.01
N ALA A 16 16.08 42.51 -17.73
CA ALA A 16 15.86 41.52 -18.79
C ALA A 16 15.48 40.17 -18.18
N LEU A 17 16.16 39.73 -17.11
CA LEU A 17 15.86 38.50 -16.41
C LEU A 17 14.48 38.52 -15.70
N LEU A 18 14.10 39.68 -15.15
CA LEU A 18 12.75 39.90 -14.60
C LEU A 18 11.68 39.79 -15.67
N ARG A 19 11.91 40.36 -16.86
CA ARG A 19 10.97 40.26 -17.98
C ARG A 19 10.81 38.83 -18.46
N GLU A 20 11.91 38.10 -18.63
CA GLU A 20 11.88 36.65 -18.94
C GLU A 20 11.09 35.86 -17.91
N MET A 21 11.21 36.18 -16.62
CA MET A 21 10.41 35.54 -15.56
C MET A 21 8.91 35.86 -15.71
N TYR A 22 8.55 37.11 -15.99
CA TYR A 22 7.14 37.46 -16.20
C TYR A 22 6.54 36.78 -17.41
N ASP A 23 7.27 36.71 -18.52
CA ASP A 23 6.83 36.00 -19.72
C ASP A 23 6.66 34.51 -19.46
N TYR A 24 7.59 33.90 -18.69
CA TYR A 24 7.47 32.50 -18.24
C TYR A 24 6.24 32.30 -17.36
N CYS A 25 6.01 33.13 -16.34
CA CYS A 25 4.84 33.04 -15.48
C CYS A 25 3.52 33.24 -16.26
N LEU A 26 3.51 34.15 -17.22
CA LEU A 26 2.35 34.37 -18.09
C LEU A 26 2.06 33.12 -18.93
N GLN A 27 3.10 32.51 -19.51
CA GLN A 27 2.95 31.27 -20.29
C GLN A 27 2.45 30.12 -19.43
N ASP A 28 2.92 29.98 -18.18
CA ASP A 28 2.41 28.98 -17.24
C ASP A 28 0.91 29.16 -16.99
N VAL A 29 0.46 30.39 -16.71
CA VAL A 29 -0.97 30.70 -16.51
C VAL A 29 -1.80 30.40 -17.76
N VAL A 30 -1.31 30.75 -18.95
CA VAL A 30 -1.98 30.45 -20.23
C VAL A 30 -2.11 28.95 -20.41
N THR A 31 -1.04 28.21 -20.13
CA THR A 31 -1.01 26.73 -20.24
C THR A 31 -1.97 26.08 -19.23
N GLU A 32 -1.95 26.50 -17.97
CA GLU A 32 -2.87 26.01 -16.93
C GLU A 32 -4.33 26.26 -17.31
N ARG A 33 -4.66 27.45 -17.81
CA ARG A 33 -6.02 27.78 -18.29
C ARG A 33 -6.46 26.90 -19.46
N ALA A 34 -5.55 26.63 -20.40
CA ALA A 34 -5.84 25.74 -21.53
C ALA A 34 -6.08 24.29 -21.08
N ILE A 35 -5.28 23.80 -20.13
CA ILE A 35 -5.46 22.49 -19.50
C ILE A 35 -6.78 22.44 -18.75
N ALA A 36 -7.07 23.43 -17.89
CA ALA A 36 -8.28 23.49 -17.09
C ALA A 36 -9.58 23.45 -17.92
N LYS A 37 -9.56 24.03 -19.14
CA LYS A 37 -10.69 23.98 -20.08
C LYS A 37 -10.93 22.56 -20.65
N LYS A 38 -9.88 21.73 -20.72
CA LYS A 38 -9.94 20.35 -21.27
C LYS A 38 -10.18 19.30 -20.20
N LEU A 39 -9.87 19.59 -18.94
CA LEU A 39 -10.07 18.66 -17.83
C LEU A 39 -11.54 18.59 -17.40
N TYR A 40 -11.97 17.40 -16.98
CA TYR A 40 -13.26 17.22 -16.33
C TYR A 40 -13.23 17.92 -14.96
N LYS A 41 -14.30 18.67 -14.68
CA LYS A 41 -14.49 19.28 -13.37
C LYS A 41 -14.80 18.21 -12.33
N LEU A 42 -14.31 18.40 -11.12
CA LEU A 42 -14.71 17.60 -9.97
C LEU A 42 -16.23 17.78 -9.76
N ASN A 43 -16.92 16.68 -9.43
CA ASN A 43 -18.31 16.77 -8.98
C ASN A 43 -18.38 17.51 -7.62
N ALA A 44 -19.58 17.87 -7.18
CA ALA A 44 -19.78 18.68 -5.98
C ALA A 44 -19.19 18.03 -4.72
N THR A 45 -19.36 16.71 -4.56
CA THR A 45 -18.84 15.95 -3.43
C THR A 45 -17.31 15.90 -3.44
N GLU A 46 -16.71 15.52 -4.57
CA GLU A 46 -15.24 15.49 -4.70
C GLU A 46 -14.61 16.88 -4.55
N ARG A 47 -15.32 17.94 -4.94
CA ARG A 47 -14.86 19.30 -4.67
C ARG A 47 -14.81 19.60 -3.17
N LYS A 48 -15.81 19.17 -2.39
CA LYS A 48 -15.79 19.29 -0.92
C LYS A 48 -14.63 18.52 -0.31
N VAL A 49 -14.40 17.28 -0.77
CA VAL A 49 -13.28 16.44 -0.31
C VAL A 49 -11.94 17.09 -0.63
N TRP A 50 -11.77 17.67 -1.83
CA TRP A 50 -10.57 18.40 -2.19
C TRP A 50 -10.35 19.63 -1.30
N VAL A 51 -11.40 20.41 -1.01
CA VAL A 51 -11.32 21.55 -0.10
C VAL A 51 -10.93 21.12 1.29
N LEU A 52 -11.49 19.99 1.77
CA LEU A 52 -11.12 19.41 3.06
C LEU A 52 -9.64 18.97 3.09
N ASP A 53 -9.14 18.32 2.03
CA ASP A 53 -7.72 17.99 1.89
C ASP A 53 -6.82 19.24 2.05
N GLN A 54 -7.20 20.36 1.40
CA GLN A 54 -6.45 21.61 1.55
C GLN A 54 -6.50 22.14 3.00
N LYS A 55 -7.66 22.09 3.66
CA LYS A 55 -7.79 22.46 5.08
C LYS A 55 -6.89 21.60 5.97
N ILE A 56 -6.88 20.27 5.79
CA ILE A 56 -6.03 19.35 6.55
C ILE A 56 -4.54 19.69 6.34
N ASN A 57 -4.13 19.93 5.09
CA ASN A 57 -2.74 20.28 4.77
C ASN A 57 -2.31 21.64 5.35
N ILE A 58 -3.21 22.63 5.35
CA ILE A 58 -2.97 23.95 5.96
C ILE A 58 -2.95 23.85 7.49
N ARG A 59 -3.88 23.10 8.09
CA ARG A 59 -3.94 22.85 9.53
C ARG A 59 -2.67 22.12 9.99
N GLY A 60 -2.25 21.09 9.26
CA GLY A 60 -1.10 20.25 9.56
C GLY A 60 -1.26 19.49 10.88
N ILE A 61 -0.26 18.70 11.25
CA ILE A 61 -0.21 17.96 12.52
C ILE A 61 0.95 18.44 13.39
N LYS A 62 0.69 18.65 14.67
CA LYS A 62 1.71 19.11 15.61
C LYS A 62 2.69 18.00 15.97
N VAL A 63 3.95 18.36 16.19
CA VAL A 63 5.03 17.46 16.59
C VAL A 63 5.69 17.91 17.88
N ASP A 64 6.15 16.95 18.67
CA ASP A 64 6.92 17.16 19.88
C ASP A 64 8.37 17.53 19.54
N ARG A 65 8.59 18.81 19.23
CA ARG A 65 9.89 19.31 18.79
C ARG A 65 11.04 19.04 19.76
N PRO A 66 10.89 19.19 21.10
CA PRO A 66 11.91 18.78 22.07
C PRO A 66 12.30 17.31 21.94
N LYS A 67 11.31 16.41 21.92
CA LYS A 67 11.55 14.96 21.80
C LYS A 67 12.16 14.57 20.46
N ILE A 68 11.82 15.27 19.39
CA ILE A 68 12.48 15.08 18.07
C ILE A 68 13.96 15.46 18.14
N LYS A 69 14.33 16.55 18.84
CA LYS A 69 15.73 16.92 19.04
C LYS A 69 16.49 15.83 19.83
N ASP A 70 15.86 15.28 20.87
CA ASP A 70 16.42 14.18 21.65
C ASP A 70 16.62 12.94 20.79
N ALA A 71 15.63 12.59 19.96
CA ALA A 71 15.70 11.46 19.06
C ALA A 71 16.81 11.61 17.99
N ILE A 72 17.01 12.81 17.47
CA ILE A 72 18.10 13.09 16.51
C ILE A 72 19.44 12.92 17.21
N TYR A 73 19.62 13.46 18.42
CA TYR A 73 20.85 13.30 19.18
C TYR A 73 21.18 11.81 19.41
N VAL A 74 20.21 11.02 19.89
CA VAL A 74 20.39 9.57 20.08
C VAL A 74 20.71 8.87 18.76
N TYR A 75 19.99 9.21 17.69
CA TYR A 75 20.20 8.64 16.37
C TYR A 75 21.64 8.87 15.86
N GLU A 76 22.13 10.11 15.92
CA GLU A 76 23.49 10.46 15.49
C GLU A 76 24.53 9.71 16.30
N LYS A 77 24.41 9.66 17.62
CA LYS A 77 25.32 8.91 18.51
C LYS A 77 25.33 7.40 18.23
N VAL A 78 24.16 6.81 17.97
CA VAL A 78 24.04 5.38 17.62
C VAL A 78 24.65 5.12 16.25
N GLN A 79 24.40 5.98 15.25
CA GLN A 79 24.99 5.85 13.92
C GLN A 79 26.52 5.89 13.99
N ASP A 80 27.10 6.83 14.73
CA ASP A 80 28.55 6.94 14.91
C ASP A 80 29.13 5.67 15.56
N LYS A 81 28.51 5.19 16.64
CA LYS A 81 28.92 3.96 17.33
C LYS A 81 28.90 2.76 16.38
N LEU A 82 27.77 2.51 15.72
CA LEU A 82 27.60 1.38 14.80
C LEU A 82 28.59 1.46 13.63
N LYS A 83 28.85 2.67 13.10
CA LYS A 83 29.81 2.90 12.03
C LYS A 83 31.24 2.56 12.48
N VAL A 84 31.64 3.02 13.67
CA VAL A 84 32.97 2.73 14.22
C VAL A 84 33.13 1.22 14.44
N GLU A 85 32.15 0.54 15.00
CA GLU A 85 32.18 -0.91 15.21
C GLU A 85 32.26 -1.67 13.87
N LEU A 86 31.48 -1.26 12.87
CA LEU A 86 31.52 -1.89 11.54
C LEU A 86 32.88 -1.68 10.85
N ILE A 87 33.51 -0.50 10.97
CA ILE A 87 34.85 -0.23 10.46
C ILE A 87 35.90 -1.12 11.17
N LYS A 88 35.79 -1.30 12.49
CA LYS A 88 36.68 -2.18 13.24
C LYS A 88 36.68 -3.61 12.72
N ILE A 89 35.49 -4.14 12.38
CA ILE A 89 35.33 -5.51 11.88
C ILE A 89 35.75 -5.63 10.42
N THR A 90 35.30 -4.70 9.56
CA THR A 90 35.47 -4.83 8.11
C THR A 90 36.72 -4.20 7.57
N LYS A 91 37.32 -3.23 8.29
CA LYS A 91 38.46 -2.39 7.85
C LYS A 91 38.17 -1.61 6.56
N LEU A 92 36.91 -1.40 6.23
CA LEU A 92 36.51 -0.64 5.04
C LEU A 92 36.53 0.87 5.29
N ASP A 93 36.97 1.65 4.31
CA ASP A 93 36.98 3.11 4.38
C ASP A 93 35.53 3.65 4.45
N ASN A 94 34.63 3.09 3.65
CA ASN A 94 33.23 3.43 3.66
C ASN A 94 32.33 2.19 3.79
N PRO A 95 32.05 1.72 5.02
CA PRO A 95 31.23 0.55 5.25
C PRO A 95 29.75 0.76 4.85
N ASN A 96 29.33 2.00 4.58
CA ASN A 96 28.00 2.29 4.03
C ASN A 96 27.91 2.02 2.53
N SER A 97 29.02 1.95 1.80
CA SER A 97 29.03 1.57 0.39
C SER A 97 28.55 0.12 0.23
N GLN A 98 27.51 -0.08 -0.56
CA GLN A 98 26.99 -1.42 -0.87
C GLN A 98 28.06 -2.24 -1.63
N LYS A 99 28.78 -1.59 -2.55
CA LYS A 99 29.84 -2.22 -3.35
C LYS A 99 31.01 -2.70 -2.49
N GLN A 100 31.52 -1.85 -1.59
CA GLN A 100 32.64 -2.21 -0.72
C GLN A 100 32.24 -3.32 0.27
N PHE A 101 31.05 -3.23 0.85
CA PHE A 101 30.57 -4.23 1.79
C PHE A 101 30.29 -5.58 1.12
N LEU A 102 29.76 -5.59 -0.11
CA LEU A 102 29.60 -6.81 -0.90
C LEU A 102 30.96 -7.45 -1.21
N GLY A 103 31.95 -6.66 -1.65
CA GLY A 103 33.33 -7.14 -1.86
C GLY A 103 33.90 -7.79 -0.63
N TRP A 104 33.81 -7.13 0.54
CA TRP A 104 34.28 -7.69 1.80
C TRP A 104 33.62 -9.03 2.17
N LEU A 105 32.28 -9.17 1.92
CA LEU A 105 31.61 -10.46 2.15
C LEU A 105 32.08 -11.56 1.22
N LEU A 106 32.32 -11.23 -0.06
CA LEU A 106 32.88 -12.16 -1.05
C LEU A 106 34.31 -12.60 -0.67
N ASP A 107 35.15 -11.65 -0.22
CA ASP A 107 36.52 -11.93 0.25
C ASP A 107 36.53 -12.84 1.49
N LYS A 108 35.48 -12.81 2.31
CA LYS A 108 35.25 -13.74 3.42
C LYS A 108 34.74 -15.12 2.98
N GLY A 109 34.48 -15.32 1.69
CA GLY A 109 33.96 -16.58 1.14
C GLY A 109 32.45 -16.70 1.14
N LEU A 110 31.73 -15.64 1.52
CA LEU A 110 30.26 -15.62 1.49
C LEU A 110 29.77 -15.23 0.08
N LEU A 111 29.34 -16.21 -0.71
CA LEU A 111 28.87 -16.02 -2.08
C LEU A 111 27.42 -15.54 -2.10
N ILE A 112 27.23 -14.24 -2.29
CA ILE A 112 25.92 -13.59 -2.46
C ILE A 112 25.95 -12.56 -3.59
N ASP A 113 24.82 -12.35 -4.27
CA ASP A 113 24.72 -11.46 -5.43
C ASP A 113 24.52 -9.98 -5.04
N ASN A 114 24.01 -9.72 -3.82
CA ASN A 114 23.68 -8.37 -3.37
C ASN A 114 23.59 -8.29 -1.84
N VAL A 115 23.59 -7.06 -1.33
CA VAL A 115 23.44 -6.75 0.10
C VAL A 115 22.03 -6.21 0.44
N GLN A 116 21.00 -6.67 -0.26
CA GLN A 116 19.63 -6.32 0.06
C GLN A 116 19.18 -6.97 1.38
N LYS A 117 18.21 -6.34 2.04
CA LYS A 117 17.71 -6.78 3.34
C LYS A 117 17.29 -8.26 3.37
N ALA A 118 16.63 -8.73 2.31
CA ALA A 118 16.19 -10.13 2.23
C ALA A 118 17.37 -11.10 2.16
N THR A 119 18.37 -10.81 1.31
CA THR A 119 19.58 -11.61 1.15
C THR A 119 20.38 -11.66 2.45
N LEU A 120 20.63 -10.51 3.09
CA LEU A 120 21.36 -10.46 4.36
C LEU A 120 20.61 -11.18 5.49
N LYS A 121 19.29 -11.14 5.47
CA LYS A 121 18.46 -11.84 6.47
C LYS A 121 18.54 -13.36 6.30
N SER A 122 18.49 -13.88 5.08
CA SER A 122 18.63 -15.32 4.84
C SER A 122 20.02 -15.84 5.24
N VAL A 123 21.08 -15.02 5.09
CA VAL A 123 22.42 -15.36 5.60
C VAL A 123 22.40 -15.50 7.12
N LEU A 124 21.74 -14.59 7.84
CA LEU A 124 21.65 -14.63 9.31
C LEU A 124 20.82 -15.82 9.85
N GLU A 125 19.99 -16.43 9.02
CA GLU A 125 19.21 -17.63 9.36
C GLU A 125 20.03 -18.92 9.27
N SER A 126 21.22 -18.87 8.65
CA SER A 126 22.18 -19.98 8.53
C SER A 126 23.31 -19.86 9.58
N PRO A 127 24.03 -20.95 9.92
CA PRO A 127 25.21 -20.86 10.82
C PRO A 127 26.29 -19.91 10.29
N ASP A 128 26.92 -19.12 11.18
CA ASP A 128 28.01 -18.19 10.80
C ASP A 128 29.33 -18.92 10.53
N LYS A 129 29.45 -19.48 9.33
CA LYS A 129 30.67 -20.20 8.92
C LYS A 129 31.84 -19.26 8.57
N PHE A 130 31.58 -17.98 8.35
CA PHE A 130 32.54 -17.01 7.79
C PHE A 130 32.89 -15.85 8.72
N GLY A 131 32.31 -15.82 9.94
CA GLY A 131 32.48 -14.72 10.89
C GLY A 131 31.93 -13.38 10.39
N THR A 132 30.84 -13.43 9.63
CA THR A 132 30.28 -12.26 8.96
C THR A 132 28.99 -11.72 9.62
N HIS A 133 28.36 -12.52 10.49
CA HIS A 133 27.04 -12.19 11.04
C HIS A 133 27.00 -10.87 11.82
N ASP A 134 28.02 -10.57 12.62
CA ASP A 134 28.06 -9.33 13.39
C ASP A 134 28.16 -8.10 12.48
N ALA A 135 29.02 -8.16 11.45
CA ALA A 135 29.11 -7.10 10.45
C ALA A 135 27.77 -6.92 9.68
N ILE A 136 27.09 -8.02 9.34
CA ILE A 136 25.78 -8.00 8.68
C ILE A 136 24.72 -7.36 9.60
N LYS A 137 24.65 -7.73 10.87
CA LYS A 137 23.74 -7.13 11.86
C LYS A 137 23.95 -5.62 11.99
N LEU A 138 25.21 -5.19 12.15
CA LEU A 138 25.58 -3.77 12.21
C LEU A 138 25.18 -3.03 10.93
N LYS A 139 25.47 -3.59 9.76
CA LYS A 139 25.08 -3.03 8.46
C LYS A 139 23.58 -2.88 8.32
N MET A 140 22.82 -3.88 8.71
CA MET A 140 21.35 -3.84 8.67
C MET A 140 20.79 -2.80 9.65
N SER A 141 21.38 -2.63 10.83
CA SER A 141 20.99 -1.59 11.80
C SER A 141 21.29 -0.19 11.25
N LEU A 142 22.46 0.05 10.67
CA LEU A 142 22.82 1.30 9.99
C LEU A 142 21.89 1.64 8.82
N ALA A 143 21.39 0.63 8.12
CA ALA A 143 20.48 0.79 6.98
C ALA A 143 19.02 1.05 7.37
N LYS A 144 18.63 0.99 8.67
CA LYS A 144 17.26 1.30 9.11
C LYS A 144 16.87 2.72 8.70
N THR A 145 15.82 2.85 7.91
CA THR A 145 15.36 4.14 7.35
C THR A 145 14.36 4.86 8.25
N ALA A 146 13.63 4.13 9.10
CA ALA A 146 12.61 4.73 9.96
C ALA A 146 13.15 5.87 10.85
N PRO A 147 14.32 5.73 11.55
CA PRO A 147 14.85 6.82 12.38
C PRO A 147 15.29 8.06 11.57
N LYS A 148 15.62 7.93 10.28
CA LYS A 148 15.94 9.10 9.43
C LYS A 148 14.77 10.07 9.30
N LYS A 149 13.55 9.63 9.53
CA LYS A 149 12.36 10.49 9.50
C LYS A 149 12.40 11.63 10.53
N TYR A 150 13.11 11.46 11.65
CA TYR A 150 13.30 12.56 12.61
C TYR A 150 14.03 13.75 11.98
N LEU A 151 15.04 13.50 11.14
CA LEU A 151 15.74 14.54 10.39
C LEU A 151 14.78 15.24 9.39
N SER A 152 14.04 14.45 8.63
CA SER A 152 13.07 14.97 7.67
C SER A 152 11.95 15.77 8.34
N ILE A 153 11.48 15.35 9.52
CA ILE A 153 10.52 16.10 10.33
C ILE A 153 11.13 17.44 10.75
N ARG A 154 12.36 17.45 11.30
CA ARG A 154 13.06 18.68 11.72
C ARG A 154 13.19 19.68 10.58
N GLU A 155 13.62 19.22 9.41
CA GLU A 155 13.77 20.06 8.21
C GLU A 155 12.41 20.64 7.77
N LYS A 156 11.37 19.82 7.75
CA LYS A 156 10.06 20.23 7.27
C LYS A 156 9.35 21.22 8.19
N ILE A 157 9.50 21.11 9.51
CA ILE A 157 8.90 22.05 10.48
C ILE A 157 9.70 23.36 10.59
N GLY A 158 10.99 23.38 10.26
CA GLY A 158 11.85 24.56 10.40
C GLY A 158 11.82 25.15 11.81
N SER A 159 11.42 26.43 11.94
CA SER A 159 11.20 27.09 13.23
C SER A 159 9.84 26.77 13.88
N GLY A 160 8.89 26.19 13.14
CA GLY A 160 7.54 25.87 13.57
C GLY A 160 7.45 24.60 14.44
N THR A 161 6.22 24.18 14.69
CA THR A 161 5.88 22.97 15.48
C THR A 161 4.88 22.06 14.78
N ARG A 162 4.43 22.39 13.58
CA ARG A 162 3.45 21.59 12.82
C ARG A 162 4.04 21.17 11.47
N LEU A 163 3.68 19.96 11.06
CA LEU A 163 3.94 19.44 9.74
C LEU A 163 2.76 19.80 8.83
N HIS A 164 2.99 20.59 7.82
CA HIS A 164 2.01 21.01 6.82
C HIS A 164 2.24 20.29 5.49
N GLY A 165 1.18 20.13 4.67
CA GLY A 165 1.29 19.58 3.33
C GLY A 165 1.80 18.12 3.30
N ASN A 166 1.26 17.26 4.16
CA ASN A 166 1.76 15.88 4.29
C ASN A 166 0.94 14.85 3.50
N ILE A 167 -0.25 15.23 3.04
CA ILE A 167 -1.12 14.35 2.26
C ILE A 167 -1.40 14.96 0.88
N MET A 168 -1.55 14.11 -0.12
CA MET A 168 -1.88 14.48 -1.49
C MET A 168 -3.22 13.88 -1.86
N TYR A 169 -4.20 14.73 -2.15
CA TYR A 169 -5.48 14.34 -2.70
C TYR A 169 -5.28 13.54 -3.99
N HIS A 170 -5.98 12.41 -4.10
CA HIS A 170 -5.95 11.55 -5.28
C HIS A 170 -4.51 11.13 -5.68
N GLY A 171 -3.65 10.84 -4.70
CA GLY A 171 -2.25 10.46 -4.94
C GLY A 171 -2.06 9.06 -5.53
N ALA A 172 -3.08 8.20 -5.47
CA ALA A 172 -3.13 6.89 -6.12
C ALA A 172 -4.21 6.86 -7.21
N THR A 173 -4.07 5.96 -8.18
CA THR A 173 -5.02 5.79 -9.30
C THR A 173 -6.44 5.45 -8.83
N THR A 174 -6.59 4.86 -7.65
CA THR A 174 -7.88 4.55 -7.01
C THR A 174 -8.51 5.75 -6.28
N GLY A 175 -7.79 6.88 -6.20
CA GLY A 175 -8.20 8.09 -5.50
C GLY A 175 -7.79 8.13 -4.03
N ARG A 176 -7.08 7.12 -3.52
CA ARG A 176 -6.53 7.14 -2.17
C ARG A 176 -5.52 8.28 -2.00
N TRP A 177 -5.44 8.82 -0.79
CA TRP A 177 -4.41 9.78 -0.44
C TRP A 177 -3.03 9.14 -0.47
N ALA A 178 -2.04 9.89 -0.91
CA ALA A 178 -0.64 9.53 -0.78
C ALA A 178 0.07 10.51 0.16
N SER A 179 1.21 10.11 0.69
CA SER A 179 2.04 11.03 1.48
C SER A 179 2.93 11.88 0.60
N THR A 180 3.14 13.12 1.03
CA THR A 180 4.16 14.03 0.52
C THR A 180 5.16 14.38 1.62
N GLY A 181 6.35 14.80 1.26
CA GLY A 181 7.37 15.23 2.23
C GLY A 181 7.79 14.13 3.20
N VAL A 182 7.42 14.26 4.47
CA VAL A 182 7.65 13.21 5.47
C VAL A 182 6.61 12.12 5.30
N ASN A 183 6.92 11.07 4.59
CA ASN A 183 5.98 9.98 4.31
C ASN A 183 5.38 9.38 5.61
N LEU A 184 4.32 10.03 6.14
CA LEU A 184 3.66 9.67 7.40
C LEU A 184 2.81 8.40 7.26
N GLN A 185 2.27 8.09 6.07
CA GLN A 185 1.52 6.86 5.85
C GLN A 185 2.38 5.60 6.00
N ASN A 186 3.69 5.71 5.75
CA ASN A 186 4.64 4.61 5.91
C ASN A 186 5.53 4.75 7.15
N ILE A 187 5.01 5.31 8.24
CA ILE A 187 5.69 5.27 9.53
C ILE A 187 5.61 3.83 10.08
N ALA A 188 6.75 3.32 10.53
CA ALA A 188 6.84 1.99 11.11
C ALA A 188 5.84 1.82 12.27
N ARG A 189 5.17 0.67 12.33
CA ARG A 189 4.38 0.30 13.50
C ARG A 189 5.32 0.04 14.66
N PRO A 190 4.99 0.49 15.90
CA PRO A 190 5.80 0.20 17.06
C PRO A 190 5.90 -1.33 17.27
N THR A 191 7.12 -1.82 17.51
CA THR A 191 7.40 -3.19 17.94
C THR A 191 7.70 -3.27 19.42
N LEU A 192 7.97 -2.12 20.03
CA LEU A 192 8.21 -1.88 21.46
C LEU A 192 7.20 -0.88 21.97
N ASP A 193 7.03 -0.81 23.29
CA ASP A 193 6.22 0.22 23.94
C ASP A 193 6.73 1.62 23.55
N ALA A 194 5.87 2.39 22.87
CA ALA A 194 6.26 3.67 22.30
C ALA A 194 6.55 4.74 23.36
N GLU A 195 5.81 4.76 24.48
CA GLU A 195 5.99 5.73 25.56
C GLU A 195 7.32 5.45 26.28
N LYS A 196 7.57 4.19 26.63
CA LYS A 196 8.86 3.78 27.21
C LYS A 196 10.04 4.11 26.28
N CYS A 197 9.89 3.90 24.97
CA CYS A 197 10.91 4.28 23.98
C CYS A 197 11.16 5.79 23.99
N ILE A 198 10.13 6.62 24.01
CA ILE A 198 10.24 8.08 24.04
C ILE A 198 10.92 8.56 25.32
N ASP A 199 10.61 7.95 26.47
CA ASP A 199 11.24 8.28 27.75
C ASP A 199 12.74 7.95 27.75
N LEU A 200 13.14 6.79 27.22
CA LEU A 200 14.56 6.42 27.06
C LEU A 200 15.29 7.36 26.11
N ILE A 201 14.68 7.69 24.96
CA ILE A 201 15.21 8.64 23.99
C ILE A 201 15.45 10.01 24.66
N SER A 202 14.54 10.44 25.53
CA SER A 202 14.63 11.74 26.20
C SER A 202 15.77 11.86 27.21
N LYS A 203 16.26 10.75 27.73
CA LYS A 203 17.44 10.72 28.61
C LYS A 203 18.74 11.04 27.90
N ARG A 204 18.78 10.91 26.56
CA ARG A 204 19.99 11.10 25.72
C ARG A 204 21.20 10.25 26.11
N ASP A 205 20.99 9.20 26.91
CA ASP A 205 22.02 8.28 27.39
C ASP A 205 21.83 6.89 26.78
N LEU A 206 22.81 6.46 25.98
CA LEU A 206 22.76 5.16 25.30
C LEU A 206 22.85 3.98 26.28
N SER A 207 23.42 4.17 27.48
CA SER A 207 23.55 3.10 28.46
C SER A 207 22.17 2.65 28.99
N CYS A 208 21.18 3.55 28.99
CA CYS A 208 19.82 3.26 29.44
C CYS A 208 19.15 2.19 28.56
N PHE A 209 19.42 2.18 27.25
CA PHE A 209 18.85 1.17 26.34
C PHE A 209 19.39 -0.22 26.64
N GLY A 210 20.70 -0.33 26.91
CA GLY A 210 21.33 -1.60 27.29
C GLY A 210 20.79 -2.15 28.61
N LYS A 211 20.55 -1.30 29.62
CA LYS A 211 19.96 -1.69 30.90
C LYS A 211 18.54 -2.26 30.76
N GLU A 212 17.79 -1.79 29.75
CA GLU A 212 16.44 -2.26 29.43
C GLU A 212 16.42 -3.38 28.37
N GLY A 213 17.60 -3.85 27.91
CA GLY A 213 17.71 -4.88 26.88
C GLY A 213 17.13 -4.46 25.51
N MET A 214 17.07 -3.15 25.22
CA MET A 214 16.49 -2.59 24.00
C MET A 214 17.57 -2.18 22.99
N ASP A 215 17.34 -2.51 21.71
CA ASP A 215 18.11 -1.92 20.60
C ASP A 215 17.72 -0.44 20.41
N PRO A 216 18.66 0.52 20.53
CA PRO A 216 18.36 1.94 20.36
C PRO A 216 17.72 2.28 18.99
N MET A 217 18.13 1.60 17.91
CA MET A 217 17.56 1.82 16.57
C MET A 217 16.12 1.30 16.46
N GLU A 218 15.79 0.26 17.21
CA GLU A 218 14.42 -0.26 17.29
C GLU A 218 13.54 0.65 18.14
N ALA A 219 14.06 1.13 19.28
CA ALA A 219 13.40 2.11 20.12
C ALA A 219 13.10 3.42 19.35
N LEU A 220 14.09 3.94 18.59
CA LEU A 220 13.90 5.09 17.70
C LEU A 220 12.80 4.83 16.66
N SER A 221 12.76 3.63 16.09
CA SER A 221 11.73 3.27 15.10
C SER A 221 10.34 3.18 15.73
N SER A 222 10.22 2.63 16.95
CA SER A 222 8.96 2.47 17.67
C SER A 222 8.42 3.79 18.24
N GLY A 223 9.30 4.71 18.65
CA GLY A 223 8.91 6.00 19.23
C GLY A 223 8.42 7.04 18.22
N ILE A 224 8.63 6.83 16.90
CA ILE A 224 8.42 7.89 15.90
C ILE A 224 6.95 8.34 15.77
N ARG A 225 5.97 7.42 15.89
CA ARG A 225 4.54 7.77 15.86
C ARG A 225 4.17 8.66 17.02
N GLY A 226 4.67 8.37 18.21
CA GLY A 226 4.43 9.14 19.43
C GLY A 226 5.03 10.56 19.42
N MET A 227 5.80 10.93 18.38
CA MET A 227 6.23 12.32 18.19
C MET A 227 5.11 13.22 17.64
N LEU A 228 4.03 12.64 17.12
CA LEU A 228 2.84 13.37 16.72
C LEU A 228 1.96 13.57 17.93
N ILE A 229 1.67 14.83 18.27
CA ILE A 229 0.96 15.24 19.49
C ILE A 229 -0.15 16.24 19.15
N PRO A 230 -1.23 16.31 19.93
CA PRO A 230 -2.23 17.36 19.78
C PRO A 230 -1.71 18.70 20.32
N THR A 231 -2.40 19.78 20.02
CA THR A 231 -2.20 21.09 20.64
C THR A 231 -2.52 21.01 22.15
N LYS A 232 -1.88 21.85 22.94
CA LYS A 232 -2.15 21.93 24.39
C LYS A 232 -3.64 22.21 24.62
N GLY A 233 -4.27 21.42 25.47
CA GLY A 233 -5.71 21.47 25.76
C GLY A 233 -6.58 20.65 24.80
N LYS A 234 -6.00 20.07 23.74
CA LYS A 234 -6.69 19.15 22.82
C LYS A 234 -6.19 17.70 22.99
N LYS A 235 -6.93 16.76 22.46
CA LYS A 235 -6.60 15.34 22.38
C LYS A 235 -6.78 14.84 20.97
N PHE A 236 -6.14 13.72 20.62
CA PHE A 236 -6.45 12.99 19.41
C PHE A 236 -7.63 12.04 19.65
N ILE A 237 -8.53 11.98 18.69
CA ILE A 237 -9.43 10.84 18.52
C ILE A 237 -9.05 10.22 17.16
N VAL A 238 -8.81 8.92 17.20
CA VAL A 238 -8.29 8.14 16.07
C VAL A 238 -9.25 7.01 15.80
N GLY A 239 -9.66 6.85 14.54
CA GLY A 239 -10.51 5.74 14.11
C GLY A 239 -9.93 5.04 12.89
N ASP A 240 -9.90 3.72 12.92
CA ASP A 240 -9.41 2.85 11.86
C ASP A 240 -10.51 1.89 11.40
N TYR A 241 -10.73 1.83 10.09
CA TYR A 241 -11.71 0.91 9.54
C TYR A 241 -11.26 -0.54 9.64
N ALA A 242 -12.05 -1.37 10.28
CA ALA A 242 -11.78 -2.80 10.40
C ALA A 242 -12.06 -3.53 9.08
N SER A 243 -10.99 -3.91 8.36
CA SER A 243 -11.05 -4.72 7.13
C SER A 243 -11.95 -4.12 6.03
N ILE A 244 -11.92 -2.80 5.83
CA ILE A 244 -12.86 -2.09 4.94
C ILE A 244 -12.83 -2.61 3.49
N GLU A 245 -11.66 -2.96 2.96
CA GLU A 245 -11.57 -3.53 1.62
C GLU A 245 -12.27 -4.89 1.52
N ALA A 246 -12.14 -5.75 2.53
CA ALA A 246 -12.81 -7.06 2.52
C ALA A 246 -14.34 -6.91 2.64
N ARG A 247 -14.81 -5.92 3.39
CA ARG A 247 -16.23 -5.57 3.52
C ARG A 247 -16.79 -5.02 2.21
N ALA A 248 -16.09 -4.06 1.61
CA ALA A 248 -16.45 -3.49 0.31
C ALA A 248 -16.43 -4.54 -0.80
N LEU A 249 -15.44 -5.43 -0.83
CA LEU A 249 -15.37 -6.53 -1.80
C LEU A 249 -16.54 -7.51 -1.65
N ALA A 250 -16.87 -7.90 -0.41
CA ALA A 250 -17.99 -8.79 -0.14
C ALA A 250 -19.33 -8.17 -0.57
N TRP A 251 -19.50 -6.87 -0.28
CA TRP A 251 -20.68 -6.11 -0.68
C TRP A 251 -20.82 -5.99 -2.21
N LEU A 252 -19.75 -5.56 -2.90
CA LEU A 252 -19.73 -5.43 -4.37
C LEU A 252 -20.00 -6.75 -5.08
N ALA A 253 -19.52 -7.85 -4.53
CA ALA A 253 -19.68 -9.19 -5.10
C ALA A 253 -20.99 -9.90 -4.71
N GLY A 254 -21.72 -9.38 -3.73
CA GLY A 254 -22.89 -10.07 -3.14
C GLY A 254 -22.49 -11.36 -2.44
N GLN A 255 -21.36 -11.40 -1.72
CA GLN A 255 -20.90 -12.56 -0.97
C GLN A 255 -21.59 -12.58 0.42
N GLU A 256 -22.86 -12.98 0.47
CA GLU A 256 -23.75 -12.79 1.63
C GLU A 256 -23.26 -13.47 2.90
N ASP A 257 -22.72 -14.68 2.81
CA ASP A 257 -22.16 -15.39 3.97
C ASP A 257 -20.98 -14.64 4.64
N LYS A 258 -20.23 -13.83 3.89
CA LYS A 258 -19.22 -12.90 4.44
C LYS A 258 -19.87 -11.66 5.04
N LEU A 259 -20.88 -11.11 4.38
CA LEU A 259 -21.60 -9.95 4.90
C LEU A 259 -22.25 -10.27 6.25
N GLU A 260 -22.81 -11.46 6.42
CA GLU A 260 -23.35 -11.94 7.71
C GLU A 260 -22.26 -12.01 8.79
N ILE A 261 -21.05 -12.52 8.46
CA ILE A 261 -19.93 -12.52 9.39
C ILE A 261 -19.56 -11.09 9.80
N PHE A 262 -19.54 -10.15 8.86
CA PHE A 262 -19.21 -8.77 9.12
C PHE A 262 -20.29 -8.00 9.89
N ARG A 263 -21.56 -8.38 9.76
CA ARG A 263 -22.67 -7.86 10.59
C ARG A 263 -22.66 -8.45 12.00
N GLY A 264 -22.09 -9.64 12.16
CA GLY A 264 -21.98 -10.36 13.42
C GLY A 264 -20.67 -10.08 14.17
N ASP A 265 -19.90 -11.14 14.44
CA ASP A 265 -18.69 -11.10 15.26
C ASP A 265 -17.43 -10.61 14.55
N GLY A 266 -17.48 -10.41 13.22
CA GLY A 266 -16.38 -9.91 12.40
C GLY A 266 -15.17 -10.87 12.29
N LYS A 267 -15.23 -12.08 12.82
CA LYS A 267 -14.12 -13.05 12.85
C LYS A 267 -13.85 -13.69 11.49
N ILE A 268 -13.61 -12.86 10.48
CA ILE A 268 -13.46 -13.31 9.10
C ILE A 268 -12.28 -14.29 8.92
N TYR A 269 -11.17 -14.09 9.61
CA TYR A 269 -9.97 -14.92 9.45
C TYR A 269 -10.17 -16.34 10.01
N GLU A 270 -10.82 -16.44 11.17
CA GLU A 270 -11.19 -17.70 11.80
C GLU A 270 -12.23 -18.46 10.95
N ARG A 271 -13.23 -17.75 10.45
CA ARG A 271 -14.26 -18.34 9.57
C ARG A 271 -13.68 -18.78 8.23
N THR A 272 -12.75 -18.02 7.66
CA THR A 272 -12.04 -18.42 6.43
C THR A 272 -11.18 -19.67 6.67
N ALA A 273 -10.43 -19.72 7.77
CA ALA A 273 -9.67 -20.90 8.13
C ALA A 273 -10.57 -22.13 8.36
N SER A 274 -11.69 -21.96 9.08
CA SER A 274 -12.71 -22.97 9.28
C SER A 274 -13.17 -23.60 7.96
N LYS A 275 -13.53 -22.76 6.97
CA LYS A 275 -13.95 -23.22 5.63
C LYS A 275 -12.83 -23.90 4.84
N ILE A 276 -11.59 -23.39 4.92
CA ILE A 276 -10.43 -23.96 4.22
C ILE A 276 -10.08 -25.35 4.76
N PHE A 277 -10.08 -25.51 6.09
CA PHE A 277 -9.62 -26.73 6.75
C PHE A 277 -10.76 -27.70 7.14
N GLY A 278 -12.02 -27.33 6.90
CA GLY A 278 -13.19 -28.17 7.21
C GLY A 278 -13.38 -28.40 8.73
N LYS A 279 -13.08 -27.36 9.55
CA LYS A 279 -13.16 -27.40 11.01
C LYS A 279 -14.22 -26.45 11.54
N PHE A 280 -14.69 -26.65 12.76
CA PHE A 280 -15.50 -25.66 13.45
C PHE A 280 -14.63 -24.47 13.85
N VAL A 281 -15.20 -23.26 13.90
CA VAL A 281 -14.47 -21.99 14.20
C VAL A 281 -13.71 -22.06 15.53
N TRP A 282 -14.28 -22.70 16.54
CA TRP A 282 -13.65 -22.86 17.87
C TRP A 282 -12.47 -23.85 17.89
N GLN A 283 -12.30 -24.67 16.84
CA GLN A 283 -11.17 -25.59 16.66
C GLN A 283 -10.01 -24.98 15.85
N VAL A 284 -10.20 -23.79 15.30
CA VAL A 284 -9.19 -23.13 14.47
C VAL A 284 -8.01 -22.68 15.35
N THR A 285 -6.81 -23.17 15.03
CA THR A 285 -5.59 -22.79 15.74
C THR A 285 -5.13 -21.38 15.35
N LYS A 286 -4.17 -20.82 16.10
CA LYS A 286 -3.57 -19.51 15.79
C LYS A 286 -2.85 -19.51 14.44
N GLU A 287 -2.20 -20.63 14.11
CA GLU A 287 -1.50 -20.83 12.84
C GLU A 287 -2.50 -20.91 11.67
N GLU A 288 -3.58 -21.66 11.83
CA GLU A 288 -4.64 -21.77 10.82
C GLU A 288 -5.34 -20.43 10.62
N ARG A 289 -5.61 -19.69 11.71
CA ARG A 289 -6.14 -18.33 11.64
C ARG A 289 -5.22 -17.42 10.84
N LEU A 290 -3.90 -17.51 11.05
CA LEU A 290 -2.92 -16.75 10.29
C LEU A 290 -2.97 -17.12 8.80
N LEU A 291 -3.09 -18.40 8.46
CA LEU A 291 -3.29 -18.85 7.07
C LEU A 291 -4.60 -18.34 6.48
N GLY A 292 -5.68 -18.31 7.26
CA GLY A 292 -6.95 -17.69 6.88
C GLY A 292 -6.80 -16.21 6.58
N LYS A 293 -6.05 -15.45 7.41
CA LYS A 293 -5.72 -14.05 7.16
C LYS A 293 -4.94 -13.87 5.85
N ILE A 294 -3.90 -14.68 5.64
CA ILE A 294 -3.09 -14.64 4.43
C ILE A 294 -3.95 -14.96 3.19
N ALA A 295 -4.86 -15.92 3.29
CA ALA A 295 -5.77 -16.28 2.20
C ALA A 295 -6.71 -15.13 1.83
N GLU A 296 -7.28 -14.42 2.81
CA GLU A 296 -8.12 -13.25 2.56
C GLU A 296 -7.34 -12.15 1.83
N LEU A 297 -6.11 -11.85 2.27
CA LEU A 297 -5.30 -10.79 1.69
C LEU A 297 -4.74 -11.15 0.30
N ALA A 298 -4.36 -12.42 0.08
CA ALA A 298 -3.70 -12.84 -1.16
C ALA A 298 -4.68 -13.26 -2.25
N CYS A 299 -5.81 -13.91 -1.90
CA CYS A 299 -6.73 -14.48 -2.89
C CYS A 299 -7.85 -13.53 -3.31
N GLY A 300 -8.15 -12.48 -2.54
CA GLY A 300 -9.31 -11.60 -2.75
C GLY A 300 -9.38 -10.96 -4.15
N TYR A 301 -8.26 -10.79 -4.81
CA TYR A 301 -8.14 -10.12 -6.11
C TYR A 301 -7.57 -11.02 -7.21
N GLY A 302 -7.92 -12.29 -7.17
CA GLY A 302 -7.50 -13.25 -8.20
C GLY A 302 -6.09 -13.79 -8.01
N GLY A 303 -5.45 -13.54 -6.87
CA GLY A 303 -4.11 -14.04 -6.56
C GLY A 303 -4.00 -15.56 -6.70
N GLY A 304 -2.89 -16.04 -7.27
CA GLY A 304 -2.54 -17.45 -7.40
C GLY A 304 -1.75 -17.97 -6.19
N ALA A 305 -1.35 -19.25 -6.23
CA ALA A 305 -0.52 -19.86 -5.18
C ALA A 305 0.82 -19.09 -4.96
N GLY A 306 1.41 -18.56 -6.03
CA GLY A 306 2.62 -17.72 -5.92
C GLY A 306 2.39 -16.44 -5.11
N ALA A 307 1.26 -15.75 -5.32
CA ALA A 307 0.90 -14.56 -4.52
C ALA A 307 0.65 -14.94 -3.05
N PHE A 308 0.02 -16.09 -2.81
CA PHE A 308 -0.19 -16.62 -1.47
C PHE A 308 1.14 -16.91 -0.76
N SER A 309 2.06 -17.64 -1.43
CA SER A 309 3.39 -17.96 -0.86
C SER A 309 4.21 -16.70 -0.58
N LEU A 310 4.18 -15.70 -1.49
CA LEU A 310 4.86 -14.42 -1.26
C LEU A 310 4.31 -13.69 -0.03
N MET A 311 2.98 -13.69 0.13
CA MET A 311 2.34 -13.09 1.30
C MET A 311 2.67 -13.89 2.58
N ALA A 312 2.65 -15.23 2.53
CA ALA A 312 3.02 -16.10 3.65
C ALA A 312 4.45 -15.82 4.13
N ASN A 313 5.41 -15.67 3.22
CA ASN A 313 6.79 -15.30 3.54
C ASN A 313 6.88 -13.93 4.26
N THR A 314 6.02 -12.98 3.91
CA THR A 314 5.94 -11.68 4.61
C THR A 314 5.54 -11.85 6.09
N TYR A 315 4.69 -12.83 6.37
CA TYR A 315 4.28 -13.21 7.72
C TYR A 315 5.19 -14.26 8.37
N LYS A 316 6.34 -14.59 7.74
CA LYS A 316 7.30 -15.62 8.20
C LYS A 316 6.70 -17.02 8.31
N VAL A 317 5.74 -17.31 7.45
CA VAL A 317 5.12 -18.65 7.33
C VAL A 317 5.71 -19.32 6.10
N ASP A 318 6.43 -20.43 6.34
CA ASP A 318 6.90 -21.29 5.26
C ASP A 318 5.75 -22.21 4.81
N ILE A 319 5.53 -22.27 3.50
CA ILE A 319 4.45 -23.06 2.94
C ILE A 319 4.86 -23.62 1.57
N ASP A 320 4.69 -24.94 1.44
CA ASP A 320 4.95 -25.61 0.17
C ASP A 320 3.87 -25.29 -0.88
N LYS A 321 4.25 -25.49 -2.15
CA LYS A 321 3.39 -25.18 -3.29
C LYS A 321 2.06 -25.97 -3.28
N LYS A 322 2.07 -27.24 -2.85
CA LYS A 322 0.85 -28.09 -2.83
C LYS A 322 -0.17 -27.53 -1.83
N LYS A 323 0.30 -27.16 -0.64
CA LYS A 323 -0.54 -26.56 0.42
C LYS A 323 -1.04 -25.17 0.00
N ALA A 324 -0.21 -24.36 -0.64
CA ALA A 324 -0.64 -23.04 -1.19
C ALA A 324 -1.73 -23.20 -2.26
N GLU A 325 -1.57 -24.16 -3.17
CA GLU A 325 -2.60 -24.50 -4.18
C GLU A 325 -3.88 -25.01 -3.55
N TYR A 326 -3.80 -25.89 -2.55
CA TYR A 326 -4.95 -26.39 -1.80
C TYR A 326 -5.73 -25.23 -1.16
N ILE A 327 -5.05 -24.36 -0.41
CA ILE A 327 -5.66 -23.20 0.27
C ILE A 327 -6.35 -22.30 -0.75
N LYS A 328 -5.67 -21.96 -1.86
CA LYS A 328 -6.25 -21.16 -2.94
C LYS A 328 -7.54 -21.79 -3.48
N LYS A 329 -7.53 -23.09 -3.76
CA LYS A 329 -8.72 -23.80 -4.27
C LYS A 329 -9.87 -23.76 -3.28
N GLN A 330 -9.62 -24.04 -2.00
CA GLN A 330 -10.66 -24.01 -0.96
C GLN A 330 -11.21 -22.59 -0.77
N TRP A 331 -10.32 -21.58 -0.74
CA TRP A 331 -10.76 -20.19 -0.63
C TRP A 331 -11.67 -19.79 -1.80
N ARG A 332 -11.30 -20.13 -3.05
CA ARG A 332 -12.11 -19.82 -4.24
C ARG A 332 -13.47 -20.53 -4.22
N ARG A 333 -13.53 -21.76 -3.73
CA ARG A 333 -14.80 -22.48 -3.53
C ARG A 333 -15.69 -21.78 -2.51
N ALA A 334 -15.12 -21.41 -1.36
CA ALA A 334 -15.83 -20.71 -0.29
C ALA A 334 -16.27 -19.28 -0.68
N ASN A 335 -15.65 -18.68 -1.69
CA ASN A 335 -15.90 -17.31 -2.12
C ASN A 335 -16.34 -17.24 -3.59
N SER A 336 -17.29 -18.08 -3.97
CA SER A 336 -17.71 -18.23 -5.36
C SER A 336 -18.33 -16.96 -5.97
N ALA A 337 -19.01 -16.14 -5.17
CA ALA A 337 -19.57 -14.87 -5.63
C ALA A 337 -18.45 -13.87 -5.98
N ILE A 338 -17.40 -13.78 -5.17
CA ILE A 338 -16.24 -12.93 -5.47
C ILE A 338 -15.55 -13.41 -6.75
N VAL A 339 -15.37 -14.72 -6.93
CA VAL A 339 -14.75 -15.30 -8.13
C VAL A 339 -15.60 -15.01 -9.38
N ARG A 340 -16.94 -15.10 -9.29
CA ARG A 340 -17.84 -14.69 -10.38
C ARG A 340 -17.71 -13.19 -10.67
N TYR A 341 -17.63 -12.38 -9.63
CA TYR A 341 -17.54 -10.93 -9.77
C TYR A 341 -16.29 -10.51 -10.55
N TRP A 342 -15.13 -11.13 -10.32
CA TRP A 342 -13.94 -10.86 -11.15
C TRP A 342 -14.19 -11.08 -12.64
N LYS A 343 -14.84 -12.20 -12.98
CA LYS A 343 -15.16 -12.54 -14.38
C LYS A 343 -16.14 -11.55 -14.98
N MET A 344 -17.22 -11.25 -14.25
CA MET A 344 -18.24 -10.30 -14.71
C MET A 344 -17.66 -8.90 -14.94
N VAL A 345 -16.79 -8.41 -14.05
CA VAL A 345 -16.11 -7.11 -14.19
C VAL A 345 -15.17 -7.11 -15.40
N GLU A 346 -14.42 -8.20 -15.62
CA GLU A 346 -13.55 -8.31 -16.78
C GLU A 346 -14.34 -8.32 -18.09
N GLU A 347 -15.38 -9.12 -18.18
CA GLU A 347 -16.26 -9.19 -19.34
C GLU A 347 -16.95 -7.85 -19.59
N GLY A 348 -17.46 -7.20 -18.54
CA GLY A 348 -18.06 -5.87 -18.66
C GLY A 348 -17.11 -4.82 -19.21
N ALA A 349 -15.86 -4.82 -18.74
CA ALA A 349 -14.82 -3.93 -19.27
C ALA A 349 -14.46 -4.27 -20.73
N LYS A 350 -14.31 -5.57 -21.09
CA LYS A 350 -14.06 -6.02 -22.46
C LYS A 350 -15.18 -5.62 -23.41
N ASN A 351 -16.43 -5.84 -23.02
CA ASN A 351 -17.60 -5.48 -23.81
C ASN A 351 -17.67 -3.96 -24.06
N ALA A 352 -17.38 -3.15 -23.02
CA ALA A 352 -17.33 -1.70 -23.19
C ALA A 352 -16.20 -1.22 -24.10
N ILE A 353 -15.07 -1.94 -24.16
CA ILE A 353 -13.94 -1.62 -25.07
C ILE A 353 -14.27 -2.03 -26.51
N ALA A 354 -14.91 -3.19 -26.69
CA ALA A 354 -15.25 -3.72 -28.02
C ALA A 354 -16.36 -2.93 -28.70
N ASP A 355 -17.26 -2.30 -27.93
CA ASP A 355 -18.47 -1.64 -28.42
C ASP A 355 -18.50 -0.17 -28.01
N LEU A 356 -17.85 0.67 -28.84
CA LEU A 356 -17.59 2.08 -28.55
C LEU A 356 -18.84 2.96 -28.44
N ASP A 357 -19.98 2.53 -29.02
CA ASP A 357 -21.18 3.37 -29.21
C ASP A 357 -22.37 2.96 -28.34
N ARG A 358 -22.26 1.90 -27.56
CA ARG A 358 -23.39 1.38 -26.77
C ARG A 358 -23.54 1.99 -25.36
N MET A 359 -24.70 1.68 -24.80
CA MET A 359 -25.08 2.00 -23.43
C MET A 359 -24.05 1.48 -22.42
N PRO A 360 -23.89 2.14 -21.26
CA PRO A 360 -22.95 1.68 -20.24
C PRO A 360 -23.20 0.21 -19.88
N VAL A 361 -22.16 -0.61 -19.87
CA VAL A 361 -22.22 -2.00 -19.39
C VAL A 361 -22.26 -1.98 -17.87
N ILE A 362 -23.33 -2.52 -17.29
CA ILE A 362 -23.56 -2.52 -15.83
C ILE A 362 -23.17 -3.89 -15.26
N VAL A 363 -22.33 -3.87 -14.21
CA VAL A 363 -21.89 -5.08 -13.52
C VAL A 363 -21.88 -4.80 -12.01
N GLY A 364 -22.82 -5.38 -11.25
CA GLY A 364 -22.81 -5.27 -9.78
C GLY A 364 -22.74 -3.83 -9.26
N GLY A 365 -23.54 -2.91 -9.82
CA GLY A 365 -23.51 -1.49 -9.44
C GLY A 365 -22.41 -0.64 -10.09
N ILE A 366 -21.43 -1.26 -10.78
CA ILE A 366 -20.38 -0.58 -11.54
C ILE A 366 -20.81 -0.40 -12.99
N LYS A 367 -20.47 0.74 -13.60
CA LYS A 367 -20.79 1.00 -15.02
C LYS A 367 -19.52 1.28 -15.81
N PHE A 368 -19.29 0.52 -16.88
CA PHE A 368 -18.20 0.76 -17.82
C PHE A 368 -18.70 1.48 -19.06
N ARG A 369 -17.95 2.47 -19.53
CA ARG A 369 -18.24 3.20 -20.79
C ARG A 369 -16.98 3.76 -21.40
N MET A 370 -16.85 3.64 -22.71
CA MET A 370 -15.83 4.34 -23.49
C MET A 370 -16.25 5.77 -23.79
N VAL A 371 -15.41 6.75 -23.44
CA VAL A 371 -15.60 8.17 -23.79
C VAL A 371 -14.21 8.81 -24.01
N ASN A 372 -14.00 9.45 -25.15
CA ASN A 372 -12.78 10.22 -25.47
C ASN A 372 -11.46 9.45 -25.20
N ASN A 373 -11.35 8.25 -25.73
CA ASN A 373 -10.20 7.36 -25.53
C ASN A 373 -9.96 6.88 -24.09
N PHE A 374 -10.94 7.00 -23.19
CA PHE A 374 -10.89 6.45 -21.85
C PHE A 374 -11.98 5.40 -21.65
N LEU A 375 -11.61 4.28 -21.05
CA LEU A 375 -12.56 3.42 -20.38
C LEU A 375 -12.81 4.00 -19.00
N TRP A 376 -14.01 4.50 -18.80
CA TRP A 376 -14.48 4.98 -17.50
C TRP A 376 -15.16 3.85 -16.74
N CYS A 377 -14.76 3.68 -15.48
CA CYS A 377 -15.45 2.82 -14.53
C CYS A 377 -16.15 3.74 -13.51
N LEU A 378 -17.46 3.88 -13.61
CA LEU A 378 -18.29 4.66 -12.69
C LEU A 378 -18.60 3.81 -11.45
N LEU A 379 -18.25 4.33 -10.29
CA LEU A 379 -18.42 3.73 -8.97
C LEU A 379 -19.81 4.06 -8.40
N PRO A 380 -20.30 3.31 -7.38
CA PRO A 380 -21.57 3.61 -6.70
C PRO A 380 -21.63 5.02 -6.11
N SER A 381 -20.51 5.55 -5.64
CA SER A 381 -20.36 6.93 -5.15
C SER A 381 -20.53 8.02 -6.22
N GLY A 382 -20.63 7.66 -7.49
CA GLY A 382 -20.63 8.59 -8.62
C GLY A 382 -19.23 9.03 -9.08
N ARG A 383 -18.18 8.65 -8.37
CA ARG A 383 -16.78 8.86 -8.79
C ARG A 383 -16.40 7.91 -9.92
N ARG A 384 -15.29 8.20 -10.61
CA ARG A 384 -14.86 7.43 -11.79
C ARG A 384 -13.42 7.03 -11.69
N LEU A 385 -13.11 5.80 -12.14
CA LEU A 385 -11.75 5.38 -12.48
C LEU A 385 -11.55 5.48 -13.99
N ALA A 386 -10.34 5.81 -14.43
CA ALA A 386 -10.01 6.07 -15.82
C ALA A 386 -8.88 5.15 -16.30
N TYR A 387 -9.08 4.52 -17.45
CA TYR A 387 -8.05 3.73 -18.13
C TYR A 387 -7.85 4.33 -19.53
N TYR A 388 -6.65 4.87 -19.80
CA TYR A 388 -6.37 5.62 -21.02
C TYR A 388 -6.01 4.72 -22.20
N ARG A 389 -6.64 4.97 -23.35
CA ARG A 389 -6.49 4.21 -24.59
C ARG A 389 -6.50 2.70 -24.35
N PRO A 390 -7.57 2.16 -23.76
CA PRO A 390 -7.68 0.73 -23.57
C PRO A 390 -7.90 0.04 -24.90
N PHE A 391 -7.37 -1.17 -25.04
CA PHE A 391 -7.60 -2.03 -26.18
C PHE A 391 -7.56 -3.50 -25.77
N LEU A 392 -8.16 -4.35 -26.60
CA LEU A 392 -8.11 -5.80 -26.43
C LEU A 392 -6.98 -6.37 -27.27
N GLU A 393 -6.08 -7.09 -26.64
CA GLU A 393 -5.05 -7.86 -27.32
C GLU A 393 -5.51 -9.32 -27.38
N TYR A 394 -5.63 -9.86 -28.59
CA TYR A 394 -6.07 -11.24 -28.82
C TYR A 394 -4.88 -12.16 -28.98
N LYS A 395 -4.87 -13.27 -28.26
CA LYS A 395 -3.81 -14.29 -28.33
C LYS A 395 -4.41 -15.67 -28.47
N GLN A 396 -3.79 -16.48 -29.31
CA GLN A 396 -4.06 -17.91 -29.36
C GLN A 396 -3.54 -18.54 -28.04
N ILE A 397 -4.43 -19.19 -27.31
CA ILE A 397 -4.10 -19.88 -26.05
C ILE A 397 -4.22 -21.37 -26.32
N ILE A 398 -3.20 -22.13 -25.89
CA ILE A 398 -3.21 -23.59 -25.94
C ILE A 398 -3.65 -24.14 -24.57
N GLY A 399 -4.52 -25.14 -24.60
CA GLY A 399 -4.89 -25.95 -23.44
C GLY A 399 -4.76 -27.43 -23.79
N TYR A 400 -4.75 -28.28 -22.77
CA TYR A 400 -4.83 -29.73 -22.90
C TYR A 400 -5.98 -30.25 -22.06
N LYS A 401 -6.86 -31.05 -22.68
CA LYS A 401 -7.90 -31.81 -21.96
C LYS A 401 -7.27 -33.11 -21.49
N LEU A 402 -7.26 -33.34 -20.17
CA LEU A 402 -6.64 -34.53 -19.60
C LEU A 402 -7.52 -35.76 -19.82
N PRO A 403 -6.93 -36.91 -20.13
CA PRO A 403 -7.68 -38.15 -20.25
C PRO A 403 -8.34 -38.51 -18.91
N ASP A 404 -9.50 -39.12 -18.98
CA ASP A 404 -10.29 -39.62 -17.84
C ASP A 404 -10.72 -38.55 -16.82
N SER A 405 -10.70 -37.26 -17.19
CA SER A 405 -11.16 -36.21 -16.31
C SER A 405 -11.79 -35.05 -17.12
N ASP A 406 -12.77 -34.37 -16.53
CA ASP A 406 -13.29 -33.09 -17.03
C ASP A 406 -12.32 -31.92 -16.80
N GLN A 407 -11.07 -32.20 -16.41
CA GLN A 407 -10.07 -31.20 -16.12
C GLN A 407 -9.28 -30.85 -17.39
N SER A 408 -9.14 -29.56 -17.62
CA SER A 408 -8.27 -29.01 -18.64
C SER A 408 -7.15 -28.20 -17.99
N ILE A 409 -5.93 -28.35 -18.49
CA ILE A 409 -4.82 -27.45 -18.19
C ILE A 409 -4.72 -26.41 -19.28
N ILE A 410 -4.60 -25.15 -18.91
CA ILE A 410 -4.51 -24.01 -19.83
C ILE A 410 -3.16 -23.33 -19.63
N TYR A 411 -2.48 -23.05 -20.72
CA TYR A 411 -1.23 -22.29 -20.65
C TYR A 411 -1.46 -20.91 -20.05
N ASN A 412 -0.84 -20.68 -18.89
CA ASN A 412 -0.80 -19.38 -18.28
C ASN A 412 0.66 -18.91 -18.17
N PRO A 413 1.10 -17.93 -18.98
CA PRO A 413 2.49 -17.46 -18.96
C PRO A 413 2.92 -16.85 -17.62
N ARG A 414 1.99 -16.63 -16.67
CA ARG A 414 2.25 -16.10 -15.34
C ARG A 414 2.46 -17.16 -14.26
N ASP A 415 2.10 -18.42 -14.51
CA ASP A 415 2.14 -19.50 -13.49
C ASP A 415 3.50 -20.21 -13.35
N TYR A 416 4.56 -19.77 -14.06
CA TYR A 416 5.85 -20.43 -14.03
C TYR A 416 6.74 -20.07 -12.84
N GLU A 417 7.28 -21.12 -12.22
CA GLU A 417 7.88 -21.30 -10.89
C GLU A 417 9.05 -20.39 -10.50
N THR A 418 9.60 -19.56 -11.37
CA THR A 418 10.90 -18.93 -11.08
C THR A 418 10.95 -17.41 -11.11
N GLY A 419 9.82 -16.71 -11.32
CA GLY A 419 9.84 -15.25 -11.47
C GLY A 419 10.64 -14.74 -12.68
N LYS A 420 11.30 -15.63 -13.43
CA LYS A 420 11.95 -15.33 -14.72
C LYS A 420 10.89 -15.32 -15.81
N LYS A 421 10.74 -14.19 -16.50
CA LYS A 421 9.98 -14.13 -17.75
C LYS A 421 10.65 -15.07 -18.75
N TRP A 422 10.09 -16.26 -18.94
CA TRP A 422 10.42 -17.08 -20.10
C TRP A 422 9.95 -16.32 -21.33
N SER A 423 10.70 -16.43 -22.45
CA SER A 423 10.13 -15.99 -23.70
C SER A 423 8.84 -16.80 -23.91
N TYR A 424 7.81 -16.17 -24.46
CA TYR A 424 6.51 -16.81 -24.75
C TYR A 424 6.68 -18.19 -25.44
N GLN A 425 7.62 -18.30 -26.38
CA GLN A 425 7.92 -19.53 -27.11
C GLN A 425 8.52 -20.64 -26.22
N ALA A 426 9.42 -20.32 -25.30
CA ALA A 426 10.02 -21.32 -24.40
C ALA A 426 9.00 -21.84 -23.38
N GLY A 427 8.11 -20.98 -22.88
CA GLY A 427 7.04 -21.38 -22.00
C GLY A 427 6.01 -22.29 -22.67
N ILE A 428 5.59 -21.97 -23.91
CA ILE A 428 4.69 -22.83 -24.70
C ILE A 428 5.32 -24.19 -24.98
N LYS A 429 6.61 -24.24 -25.33
CA LYS A 429 7.30 -25.50 -25.59
C LYS A 429 7.23 -26.42 -24.38
N LYS A 430 7.61 -25.92 -23.22
CA LYS A 430 7.57 -26.69 -21.97
C LYS A 430 6.15 -27.13 -21.58
N PHE A 431 5.16 -26.26 -21.79
CA PHE A 431 3.76 -26.58 -21.53
C PHE A 431 3.22 -27.66 -22.48
N ARG A 432 3.63 -27.68 -23.75
CA ARG A 432 3.33 -28.74 -24.71
C ARG A 432 3.92 -30.07 -24.25
N GLU A 433 5.22 -30.09 -23.93
CA GLU A 433 5.90 -31.28 -23.41
C GLU A 433 5.20 -31.85 -22.17
N GLU A 434 4.71 -30.99 -21.25
CA GLU A 434 3.97 -31.42 -20.07
C GLU A 434 2.56 -31.93 -20.42
N GLY A 435 1.83 -31.27 -21.33
CA GLY A 435 0.52 -31.71 -21.79
C GLY A 435 0.57 -33.07 -22.48
N GLU A 436 1.54 -33.29 -23.35
CA GLU A 436 1.80 -34.55 -24.04
C GLU A 436 2.21 -35.66 -23.04
N ARG A 437 3.07 -35.34 -22.07
CA ARG A 437 3.47 -36.26 -21.01
C ARG A 437 2.28 -36.75 -20.16
N LEU A 438 1.27 -35.91 -20.00
CA LEU A 438 0.03 -36.23 -19.27
C LEU A 438 -1.02 -36.92 -20.15
N GLY A 439 -0.71 -37.18 -21.43
CA GLY A 439 -1.64 -37.81 -22.38
C GLY A 439 -2.84 -36.92 -22.73
N GLY A 440 -2.70 -35.61 -22.57
CA GLY A 440 -3.79 -34.66 -22.81
C GLY A 440 -4.00 -34.37 -24.30
N GLU A 441 -5.25 -34.16 -24.71
CA GLU A 441 -5.63 -33.72 -26.05
C GLU A 441 -5.49 -32.18 -26.14
N PRO A 442 -4.69 -31.63 -27.09
CA PRO A 442 -4.53 -30.20 -27.26
C PRO A 442 -5.78 -29.55 -27.83
N PHE A 443 -6.17 -28.39 -27.27
CA PHE A 443 -7.17 -27.51 -27.88
C PHE A 443 -6.67 -26.06 -27.87
N PHE A 444 -7.18 -25.30 -28.85
CA PHE A 444 -6.81 -23.90 -29.02
C PHE A 444 -8.05 -23.02 -28.90
N PHE A 445 -7.89 -21.90 -28.25
CA PHE A 445 -8.94 -20.88 -28.23
C PHE A 445 -8.31 -19.48 -28.24
N THR A 446 -9.07 -18.49 -28.71
CA THR A 446 -8.64 -17.11 -28.70
C THR A 446 -9.01 -16.47 -27.38
N GLY A 447 -8.01 -16.18 -26.57
CA GLY A 447 -8.17 -15.37 -25.37
C GLY A 447 -7.92 -13.90 -25.65
N SER A 448 -8.56 -13.01 -24.90
CA SER A 448 -8.31 -11.58 -24.95
C SER A 448 -7.82 -11.05 -23.60
N SER A 449 -6.82 -10.15 -23.63
CA SER A 449 -6.37 -9.40 -22.46
C SER A 449 -6.68 -7.92 -22.64
N ILE A 450 -6.97 -7.24 -21.52
CA ILE A 450 -7.20 -5.80 -21.48
C ILE A 450 -5.86 -5.10 -21.28
N ASN A 451 -5.51 -4.22 -22.21
CA ASN A 451 -4.33 -3.38 -22.13
C ASN A 451 -4.73 -1.90 -22.10
N PHE A 452 -3.94 -1.05 -21.47
CA PHE A 452 -4.13 0.40 -21.41
C PHE A 452 -2.79 1.10 -21.18
N PHE A 453 -2.73 2.43 -21.32
CA PHE A 453 -1.52 3.20 -21.05
C PHE A 453 -1.61 3.90 -19.71
N GLY A 454 -0.55 3.82 -18.92
CA GLY A 454 -0.46 4.43 -17.59
C GLY A 454 0.94 4.43 -17.01
N ASN A 455 1.11 5.05 -15.85
CA ASN A 455 2.37 5.03 -15.13
C ASN A 455 2.57 3.67 -14.43
N ASP A 456 3.66 2.99 -14.72
CA ASP A 456 4.07 1.80 -13.98
C ASP A 456 4.37 2.15 -12.51
N SER A 457 3.82 1.38 -11.59
CA SER A 457 3.91 1.68 -10.15
C SER A 457 5.34 1.60 -9.58
N LYS A 458 6.21 0.80 -10.21
CA LYS A 458 7.59 0.59 -9.75
C LYS A 458 8.57 1.55 -10.44
N THR A 459 8.49 1.61 -11.77
CA THR A 459 9.45 2.38 -12.57
C THR A 459 9.05 3.84 -12.76
N ARG A 460 7.79 4.20 -12.45
CA ARG A 460 7.18 5.52 -12.69
C ARG A 460 7.17 5.95 -14.17
N LYS A 461 7.46 5.03 -15.09
CA LYS A 461 7.46 5.31 -16.53
C LYS A 461 6.06 5.13 -17.10
N TRP A 462 5.70 6.01 -18.03
CA TRP A 462 4.49 5.87 -18.82
C TRP A 462 4.67 4.74 -19.84
N CYS A 463 3.87 3.70 -19.74
CA CYS A 463 3.97 2.52 -20.60
C CYS A 463 2.64 1.80 -20.73
N GLN A 464 2.59 0.86 -21.67
CA GLN A 464 1.49 -0.09 -21.78
C GLN A 464 1.45 -1.00 -20.54
N GLN A 465 0.28 -1.19 -20.00
CA GLN A 465 0.00 -2.06 -18.87
C GLN A 465 -1.12 -3.03 -19.22
N GLU A 466 -1.01 -4.23 -18.72
CA GLU A 466 -2.06 -5.25 -18.84
C GLU A 466 -2.86 -5.31 -17.54
N THR A 467 -4.18 -5.49 -17.66
CA THR A 467 -5.07 -5.70 -16.52
C THR A 467 -6.02 -6.88 -16.76
N TYR A 468 -6.68 -7.31 -15.70
CA TYR A 468 -7.61 -8.43 -15.67
C TYR A 468 -8.66 -8.23 -14.58
N GLY A 469 -9.69 -9.06 -14.55
CA GLY A 469 -10.83 -8.88 -13.65
C GLY A 469 -10.47 -8.70 -12.18
N GLY A 470 -9.58 -9.54 -11.65
CA GLY A 470 -9.13 -9.40 -10.27
C GLY A 470 -8.45 -8.05 -9.98
N LYS A 471 -7.64 -7.54 -10.94
CA LYS A 471 -6.96 -6.24 -10.78
C LYS A 471 -7.93 -5.06 -10.92
N LEU A 472 -8.91 -5.18 -11.80
CA LEU A 472 -9.99 -4.19 -11.90
C LEU A 472 -10.80 -4.14 -10.60
N VAL A 473 -11.17 -5.30 -10.06
CA VAL A 473 -11.90 -5.40 -8.78
C VAL A 473 -11.07 -4.87 -7.61
N GLU A 474 -9.75 -5.10 -7.56
CA GLU A 474 -8.87 -4.47 -6.58
C GLU A 474 -8.97 -2.94 -6.63
N ASN A 475 -8.85 -2.36 -7.83
CA ASN A 475 -8.95 -0.91 -8.01
C ASN A 475 -10.33 -0.37 -7.60
N ILE A 476 -11.41 -1.07 -7.98
CA ILE A 476 -12.79 -0.70 -7.63
C ILE A 476 -12.98 -0.75 -6.12
N THR A 477 -12.57 -1.85 -5.46
CA THR A 477 -12.71 -2.04 -4.02
C THR A 477 -11.95 -0.98 -3.22
N GLN A 478 -10.70 -0.71 -3.60
CA GLN A 478 -9.89 0.35 -2.98
C GLN A 478 -10.52 1.72 -3.16
N ALA A 479 -11.11 1.97 -4.33
CA ALA A 479 -11.78 3.23 -4.63
C ALA A 479 -13.07 3.40 -3.81
N VAL A 480 -13.87 2.34 -3.66
CA VAL A 480 -15.08 2.33 -2.82
C VAL A 480 -14.73 2.52 -1.34
N ALA A 481 -13.71 1.83 -0.83
CA ALA A 481 -13.22 2.01 0.53
C ALA A 481 -12.78 3.46 0.79
N ARG A 482 -12.08 4.07 -0.18
CA ARG A 482 -11.69 5.49 -0.11
C ARG A 482 -12.92 6.42 -0.11
N ASP A 483 -13.95 6.09 -0.86
CA ASP A 483 -15.15 6.94 -0.95
C ASP A 483 -15.96 6.90 0.35
N ILE A 484 -16.05 5.74 1.01
CA ILE A 484 -16.61 5.61 2.37
C ILE A 484 -15.84 6.51 3.35
N MET A 485 -14.51 6.40 3.37
CA MET A 485 -13.67 7.22 4.24
C MET A 485 -13.83 8.72 3.96
N ALA A 486 -13.89 9.13 2.69
CA ALA A 486 -14.05 10.52 2.29
C ALA A 486 -15.37 11.12 2.77
N GLU A 487 -16.47 10.37 2.70
CA GLU A 487 -17.78 10.80 3.20
C GLU A 487 -17.74 10.96 4.73
N SER A 488 -17.18 10.00 5.45
CA SER A 488 -17.00 10.12 6.91
C SER A 488 -16.10 11.28 7.30
N MET A 489 -15.05 11.58 6.52
CA MET A 489 -14.20 12.76 6.77
C MET A 489 -15.00 14.07 6.68
N LEU A 490 -15.90 14.19 5.71
CA LEU A 490 -16.77 15.38 5.59
C LEU A 490 -17.71 15.50 6.79
N LEU A 491 -18.34 14.40 7.20
CA LEU A 491 -19.25 14.38 8.35
C LEU A 491 -18.53 14.68 9.66
N LEU A 492 -17.33 14.15 9.87
CA LEU A 492 -16.50 14.43 11.05
C LEU A 492 -16.15 15.92 11.15
N GLU A 493 -15.76 16.55 10.05
CA GLU A 493 -15.44 17.99 10.03
C GLU A 493 -16.71 18.86 10.29
N GLU A 494 -17.87 18.45 9.80
CA GLU A 494 -19.16 19.13 10.05
C GLU A 494 -19.55 19.05 11.54
N GLU A 495 -19.21 17.95 12.22
CA GLU A 495 -19.45 17.72 13.65
C GLU A 495 -18.30 18.24 14.56
N GLY A 496 -17.34 18.98 14.00
CA GLY A 496 -16.26 19.63 14.76
C GLY A 496 -15.07 18.75 15.10
N TYR A 497 -14.95 17.56 14.51
CA TYR A 497 -13.76 16.73 14.62
C TYR A 497 -12.71 17.18 13.58
N GLU A 498 -11.86 18.13 13.96
CA GLU A 498 -10.83 18.70 13.07
C GLU A 498 -9.81 17.64 12.66
N ILE A 499 -9.86 17.18 11.42
CA ILE A 499 -8.93 16.18 10.88
C ILE A 499 -7.57 16.82 10.66
N VAL A 500 -6.50 16.17 11.17
CA VAL A 500 -5.11 16.62 11.05
C VAL A 500 -4.24 15.69 10.22
N LEU A 501 -4.63 14.43 10.06
CA LEU A 501 -3.92 13.44 9.27
C LEU A 501 -4.82 12.26 8.91
N THR A 502 -4.52 11.61 7.79
CA THR A 502 -5.02 10.28 7.46
C THR A 502 -3.86 9.32 7.22
N VAL A 503 -3.98 8.07 7.69
CA VAL A 503 -2.98 7.02 7.48
C VAL A 503 -3.66 5.76 6.98
N HIS A 504 -3.56 5.47 5.69
CA HIS A 504 -4.31 4.40 5.03
C HIS A 504 -5.82 4.55 5.26
N ASP A 505 -6.43 3.64 5.98
CA ASP A 505 -7.86 3.60 6.31
C ASP A 505 -8.15 4.21 7.70
N GLU A 506 -7.22 5.00 8.25
CA GLU A 506 -7.27 5.60 9.58
C GLU A 506 -7.43 7.12 9.47
N ILE A 507 -8.33 7.69 10.30
CA ILE A 507 -8.55 9.13 10.42
C ILE A 507 -8.09 9.59 11.80
N ILE A 508 -7.30 10.66 11.84
CA ILE A 508 -6.77 11.27 13.08
C ILE A 508 -7.33 12.68 13.19
N SER A 509 -8.13 12.93 14.21
CA SER A 509 -8.69 14.25 14.52
C SER A 509 -8.09 14.82 15.80
N GLU A 510 -7.98 16.15 15.85
CA GLU A 510 -7.51 16.92 16.99
C GLU A 510 -8.67 17.73 17.55
N VAL A 511 -9.15 17.37 18.75
CA VAL A 511 -10.36 17.96 19.34
C VAL A 511 -10.14 18.44 20.77
N GLU A 512 -10.88 19.45 21.20
CA GLU A 512 -10.98 19.91 22.58
C GLU A 512 -12.05 19.11 23.32
N ASN A 513 -13.25 19.11 22.74
CA ASN A 513 -14.43 18.40 23.24
C ASN A 513 -14.91 17.43 22.16
N GLY A 514 -14.95 16.15 22.48
CA GLY A 514 -15.40 15.11 21.57
C GLY A 514 -15.25 13.75 22.22
N THR A 515 -16.07 12.78 21.82
CA THR A 515 -16.04 11.44 22.37
C THR A 515 -15.67 10.42 21.31
N VAL A 516 -15.06 9.33 21.73
CA VAL A 516 -14.70 8.19 20.87
C VAL A 516 -15.96 7.56 20.30
N GLU A 517 -17.02 7.47 21.10
CA GLU A 517 -18.30 6.86 20.73
C GLU A 517 -18.97 7.62 19.57
N LYS A 518 -19.05 8.96 19.67
CA LYS A 518 -19.62 9.79 18.62
C LYS A 518 -18.78 9.77 17.33
N PHE A 519 -17.46 9.83 17.48
CA PHE A 519 -16.54 9.72 16.36
C PHE A 519 -16.73 8.39 15.60
N LYS A 520 -16.81 7.29 16.36
CA LYS A 520 -17.04 5.95 15.83
C LYS A 520 -18.40 5.84 15.15
N GLU A 521 -19.47 6.34 15.77
CA GLU A 521 -20.83 6.38 15.19
C GLU A 521 -20.84 7.06 13.82
N ILE A 522 -20.13 8.19 13.69
CA ILE A 522 -20.04 8.93 12.42
C ILE A 522 -19.29 8.12 11.36
N MET A 523 -18.16 7.50 11.73
CA MET A 523 -17.38 6.71 10.79
C MET A 523 -18.06 5.39 10.39
N GLU A 524 -18.89 4.81 11.26
CA GLU A 524 -19.65 3.58 10.99
C GLU A 524 -20.94 3.85 10.21
N ARG A 525 -21.33 5.11 9.98
CA ARG A 525 -22.53 5.45 9.19
C ARG A 525 -22.34 5.04 7.74
N PRO A 526 -23.22 4.14 7.22
CA PRO A 526 -23.13 3.75 5.82
C PRO A 526 -23.41 4.95 4.91
N PRO A 527 -22.72 5.06 3.77
CA PRO A 527 -22.99 6.10 2.78
C PRO A 527 -24.35 5.92 2.11
N THR A 528 -24.94 7.00 1.61
CA THR A 528 -26.27 6.97 0.96
C THR A 528 -26.35 6.01 -0.24
N TRP A 529 -25.23 5.79 -0.92
CA TRP A 529 -25.11 4.89 -2.06
C TRP A 529 -24.77 3.43 -1.69
N GLY A 530 -24.60 3.11 -0.40
CA GLY A 530 -24.21 1.78 0.11
C GLY A 530 -24.75 1.54 1.51
N GLN A 531 -26.06 1.69 1.72
CA GLN A 531 -26.75 1.62 3.02
C GLN A 531 -26.59 0.28 3.74
N ASP A 532 -26.35 -0.79 3.01
CA ASP A 532 -26.23 -2.16 3.50
C ASP A 532 -24.78 -2.64 3.68
N ILE A 533 -23.79 -1.76 3.43
CA ILE A 533 -22.38 -2.09 3.70
C ILE A 533 -22.16 -2.20 5.22
N PRO A 534 -21.72 -3.35 5.73
CA PRO A 534 -21.41 -3.47 7.15
C PRO A 534 -20.07 -2.78 7.46
N ILE A 535 -20.10 -1.59 8.01
CA ILE A 535 -18.91 -0.83 8.40
C ILE A 535 -18.65 -1.02 9.89
N GLN A 536 -17.39 -1.16 10.26
CA GLN A 536 -16.94 -1.27 11.65
C GLN A 536 -15.65 -0.50 11.83
N VAL A 537 -15.52 0.21 12.94
CA VAL A 537 -14.38 1.06 13.26
C VAL A 537 -13.82 0.72 14.64
N GLU A 538 -12.52 0.61 14.73
CA GLU A 538 -11.78 0.62 15.98
C GLU A 538 -11.35 2.07 16.27
N ALA A 539 -11.80 2.64 17.38
CA ALA A 539 -11.47 4.01 17.72
C ALA A 539 -10.91 4.13 19.15
N TYR A 540 -10.03 5.12 19.36
CA TYR A 540 -9.44 5.40 20.66
C TYR A 540 -9.07 6.87 20.82
N GLU A 541 -8.91 7.29 22.06
CA GLU A 541 -8.42 8.60 22.44
C GLU A 541 -6.94 8.53 22.82
N ALA A 542 -6.16 9.56 22.51
CA ALA A 542 -4.74 9.61 22.83
C ALA A 542 -4.19 11.03 22.97
N THR A 543 -3.17 11.17 23.82
CA THR A 543 -2.33 12.38 23.94
C THR A 543 -1.11 12.34 23.01
N ARG A 544 -0.84 11.18 22.40
CA ARG A 544 0.18 10.94 21.38
C ARG A 544 -0.36 9.95 20.36
N TYR A 545 -0.02 10.12 19.08
CA TYR A 545 -0.41 9.13 18.08
C TYR A 545 0.29 7.80 18.35
N ARG A 546 -0.50 6.71 18.36
CA ARG A 546 -0.04 5.34 18.62
C ARG A 546 -0.84 4.37 17.77
N LYS A 547 -0.21 3.31 17.27
CA LYS A 547 -0.86 2.08 16.78
C LYS A 547 0.18 1.03 16.47
#